data_e3163a317385992eb4083d3499cee59c
#
_entry.id   e3163a317385992eb4083d3499cee59c
#
_cell.length_a   1.000
_cell.length_b   1.000
_cell.length_c   1.000
_cell.angle_alpha   90.00
_cell.angle_beta   90.00
_cell.angle_gamma   90.00
#
_symmetry.space_group_name_H-M   'P 1'
#
loop_
_entity.id
_entity.type
_entity.pdbx_description
1 polymer ?
#
loop_
_entity_poly.entity_id
_entity_poly.type
_entity_poly.pdbx_seq_one_letter_code
_entity_poly.pdbx_strand_id
1 'polypeptide(L)'
;IVADVGQDTWEEVSIAAAGANLGWSRAEANSCFAKHGPCTLSDYKGAFVQYGREEGKSVTGGYVYRGAQIPALKGLYIFADFVSGRIWSAPLPSTKSPVSAHVQLGQFGRLISSFGQADDGTLYVLDFAKGAALKIVASSSN
;
A
#
# COMPACT_ATOMS: atom_id res chain seq x y z
N ILE A 1 7.78 -5.01 4.48
CA ILE A 1 6.52 -4.27 4.39
C ILE A 1 5.41 -5.27 4.15
N VAL A 2 4.30 -5.12 4.85
CA VAL A 2 3.10 -5.96 4.77
C VAL A 2 1.94 -5.07 4.38
N ALA A 3 1.22 -5.43 3.32
CA ALA A 3 -0.08 -4.87 2.99
C ALA A 3 -1.14 -5.85 3.50
N ASP A 4 -2.08 -5.35 4.28
CA ASP A 4 -3.10 -6.15 4.95
C ASP A 4 -4.49 -5.62 4.56
N VAL A 5 -5.32 -6.53 4.03
CA VAL A 5 -6.68 -6.16 3.59
C VAL A 5 -7.57 -6.03 4.80
N GLY A 6 -8.11 -4.85 4.98
CA GLY A 6 -8.98 -4.57 6.10
C GLY A 6 -10.33 -5.29 6.06
N GLN A 7 -10.89 -5.51 7.23
CA GLN A 7 -12.17 -6.22 7.37
C GLN A 7 -13.36 -5.31 7.03
N ASP A 8 -13.42 -4.12 7.62
CA ASP A 8 -14.60 -3.28 7.54
C ASP A 8 -14.32 -1.84 7.08
N THR A 9 -13.29 -1.19 7.60
CA THR A 9 -13.13 0.26 7.51
C THR A 9 -11.87 0.68 6.79
N TRP A 10 -10.73 0.05 7.11
CA TRP A 10 -9.42 0.49 6.65
C TRP A 10 -8.72 -0.58 5.84
N GLU A 11 -7.99 -0.13 4.85
CA GLU A 11 -6.92 -0.88 4.19
C GLU A 11 -5.60 -0.35 4.72
N GLU A 12 -4.61 -1.22 4.98
CA GLU A 12 -3.39 -0.78 5.65
C GLU A 12 -2.10 -1.36 5.12
N VAL A 13 -1.02 -0.59 5.31
CA VAL A 13 0.36 -1.03 5.06
C VAL A 13 1.20 -0.78 6.29
N SER A 14 1.87 -1.83 6.74
CA SER A 14 2.69 -1.81 7.95
C SER A 14 4.14 -2.23 7.69
N ILE A 15 5.07 -1.76 8.54
CA ILE A 15 6.42 -2.33 8.62
C ILE A 15 6.45 -3.29 9.79
N ALA A 16 6.43 -4.59 9.49
CA ALA A 16 6.52 -5.63 10.50
C ALA A 16 7.98 -6.03 10.73
N ALA A 17 8.44 -5.96 11.96
CA ALA A 17 9.63 -6.66 12.43
C ALA A 17 9.26 -8.09 12.87
N ALA A 18 10.24 -8.96 13.06
CA ALA A 18 10.00 -10.28 13.60
C ALA A 18 9.30 -10.19 14.97
N GLY A 19 8.19 -10.90 15.13
CA GLY A 19 7.38 -10.89 16.36
C GLY A 19 6.46 -9.67 16.53
N ALA A 20 6.38 -8.76 15.55
CA ALA A 20 5.47 -7.62 15.64
C ALA A 20 4.00 -8.07 15.63
N ASN A 21 3.21 -7.50 16.54
CA ASN A 21 1.77 -7.65 16.56
C ASN A 21 1.13 -6.48 15.83
N LEU A 22 0.46 -6.73 14.70
CA LEU A 22 -0.18 -5.71 13.88
C LEU A 22 -1.61 -5.37 14.35
N GLY A 23 -2.16 -6.13 15.32
CA GLY A 23 -3.38 -5.75 16.04
C GLY A 23 -4.63 -6.56 15.71
N TRP A 24 -4.69 -7.19 14.56
CA TRP A 24 -5.87 -7.97 14.19
C TRP A 24 -6.09 -9.13 15.20
N SER A 25 -7.30 -9.33 15.72
CA SER A 25 -8.60 -8.70 15.37
C SER A 25 -9.07 -7.61 16.36
N ARG A 26 -8.19 -7.10 17.21
CA ARG A 26 -8.52 -6.03 18.18
C ARG A 26 -8.36 -4.63 17.58
N ALA A 27 -7.45 -4.46 16.64
CA ALA A 27 -7.25 -3.24 15.89
C ALA A 27 -7.30 -3.52 14.38
N GLU A 28 -7.76 -2.54 13.62
CA GLU A 28 -7.73 -2.46 12.16
C GLU A 28 -7.00 -1.16 11.83
N ALA A 29 -5.84 -1.26 11.18
CA ALA A 29 -4.92 -0.15 10.96
C ALA A 29 -4.55 0.60 12.27
N ASN A 30 -4.80 1.89 12.34
CA ASN A 30 -4.54 2.72 13.51
C ASN A 30 -5.78 2.99 14.36
N SER A 31 -6.77 2.09 14.33
CA SER A 31 -8.03 2.22 15.05
C SER A 31 -8.40 0.92 15.77
N CYS A 32 -9.09 1.01 16.90
CA CYS A 32 -9.68 -0.17 17.51
C CYS A 32 -10.80 -0.70 16.62
N PHE A 33 -10.83 -2.03 16.41
CA PHE A 33 -11.90 -2.66 15.63
C PHE A 33 -13.20 -2.67 16.43
N ALA A 34 -14.18 -1.90 15.96
CA ALA A 34 -15.39 -1.58 16.72
C ALA A 34 -16.15 -2.81 17.25
N LYS A 35 -16.18 -3.90 16.49
CA LYS A 35 -16.86 -5.16 16.86
C LYS A 35 -16.25 -5.87 18.07
N HIS A 36 -14.99 -5.57 18.38
CA HIS A 36 -14.27 -6.19 19.51
C HIS A 36 -14.11 -5.25 20.70
N GLY A 37 -14.77 -4.09 20.66
CA GLY A 37 -14.72 -3.09 21.73
C GLY A 37 -13.40 -2.33 21.84
N PRO A 38 -13.19 -1.63 22.96
CA PRO A 38 -12.00 -0.80 23.14
C PRO A 38 -10.71 -1.64 23.14
N CYS A 39 -9.63 -1.06 22.65
CA CYS A 39 -8.30 -1.63 22.65
C CYS A 39 -7.26 -0.57 23.07
N THR A 40 -6.05 -1.00 23.40
CA THR A 40 -4.91 -0.12 23.65
C THR A 40 -4.02 -0.12 22.40
N LEU A 41 -4.11 0.92 21.58
CA LEU A 41 -3.40 0.98 20.29
C LEU A 41 -1.87 0.91 20.44
N SER A 42 -1.32 1.36 21.58
CA SER A 42 0.12 1.26 21.85
C SER A 42 0.64 -0.17 21.99
N ASP A 43 -0.25 -1.17 22.15
CA ASP A 43 0.12 -2.59 22.24
C ASP A 43 0.41 -3.20 20.85
N TYR A 44 0.09 -2.45 19.79
CA TYR A 44 0.19 -2.91 18.42
C TYR A 44 1.14 -2.05 17.59
N LYS A 45 1.71 -2.66 16.56
CA LYS A 45 2.47 -1.93 15.55
C LYS A 45 1.49 -1.36 14.53
N GLY A 46 1.22 -0.06 14.62
CA GLY A 46 0.31 0.63 13.70
C GLY A 46 0.82 0.69 12.25
N ALA A 47 -0.12 0.92 11.35
CA ALA A 47 0.11 1.12 9.94
C ALA A 47 0.82 2.45 9.66
N PHE A 48 1.74 2.48 8.69
CA PHE A 48 2.32 3.74 8.22
C PHE A 48 1.54 4.34 7.04
N VAL A 49 0.73 3.54 6.33
CA VAL A 49 -0.28 3.98 5.36
C VAL A 49 -1.60 3.31 5.72
N GLN A 50 -2.67 4.07 5.68
CA GLN A 50 -4.03 3.56 5.71
C GLN A 50 -4.92 4.40 4.81
N TYR A 51 -5.98 3.79 4.25
CA TYR A 51 -7.01 4.48 3.48
C TYR A 51 -8.38 3.84 3.69
N GLY A 52 -9.44 4.63 3.50
CA GLY A 52 -10.81 4.21 3.73
C GLY A 52 -11.47 3.60 2.50
N ARG A 53 -12.69 3.14 2.69
CA ARG A 53 -13.49 2.42 1.66
C ARG A 53 -13.89 3.28 0.46
N GLU A 54 -13.81 4.58 0.57
CA GLU A 54 -14.02 5.55 -0.52
C GLU A 54 -12.82 5.64 -1.49
N GLU A 55 -11.63 5.26 -1.02
CA GLU A 55 -10.43 5.22 -1.85
C GLU A 55 -10.20 3.86 -2.49
N GLY A 56 -10.50 2.78 -1.75
CA GLY A 56 -10.33 1.41 -2.23
C GLY A 56 -10.93 0.39 -1.28
N LYS A 57 -10.76 -0.89 -1.59
CA LYS A 57 -11.41 -1.98 -0.84
C LYS A 57 -10.54 -3.23 -0.67
N SER A 58 -9.36 -3.24 -1.26
CA SER A 58 -8.45 -4.40 -1.16
C SER A 58 -7.04 -3.96 -1.56
N VAL A 59 -6.25 -3.62 -0.56
CA VAL A 59 -4.86 -3.18 -0.79
C VAL A 59 -4.04 -4.27 -1.45
N THR A 60 -3.29 -3.88 -2.48
CA THR A 60 -2.29 -4.73 -3.12
C THR A 60 -0.91 -4.18 -2.77
N GLY A 61 -0.13 -4.97 -2.05
CA GLY A 61 1.23 -4.65 -1.70
C GLY A 61 2.15 -4.60 -2.91
N GLY A 62 3.21 -3.81 -2.78
CA GLY A 62 4.14 -3.48 -3.84
C GLY A 62 5.58 -3.42 -3.38
N TYR A 63 6.30 -2.45 -3.88
CA TYR A 63 7.75 -2.34 -3.71
C TYR A 63 8.19 -0.92 -3.38
N VAL A 64 9.32 -0.81 -2.68
CA VAL A 64 10.06 0.46 -2.66
C VAL A 64 10.74 0.64 -4.02
N TYR A 65 10.39 1.70 -4.75
CA TYR A 65 10.94 1.94 -6.07
C TYR A 65 12.44 2.24 -6.02
N ARG A 66 13.23 1.48 -6.76
CA ARG A 66 14.69 1.62 -6.84
C ARG A 66 15.20 1.84 -8.25
N GLY A 67 14.31 1.83 -9.25
CA GLY A 67 14.67 2.06 -10.65
C GLY A 67 15.16 3.48 -10.92
N ALA A 68 15.86 3.64 -12.03
CA ALA A 68 16.35 4.94 -12.51
C ALA A 68 15.36 5.64 -13.46
N GLN A 69 14.38 4.90 -14.02
CA GLN A 69 13.53 5.39 -15.10
C GLN A 69 12.51 6.45 -14.66
N ILE A 70 12.13 6.45 -13.37
CA ILE A 70 11.20 7.44 -12.79
C ILE A 70 11.84 8.02 -11.53
N PRO A 71 12.77 9.00 -11.67
CA PRO A 71 13.53 9.52 -10.53
C PRO A 71 12.67 10.07 -9.38
N ALA A 72 11.50 10.65 -9.71
CA ALA A 72 10.55 11.19 -8.73
C ALA A 72 9.96 10.12 -7.78
N LEU A 73 9.98 8.85 -8.16
CA LEU A 73 9.48 7.76 -7.31
C LEU A 73 10.58 7.08 -6.48
N LYS A 74 11.86 7.44 -6.70
CA LYS A 74 12.98 6.76 -6.04
C LYS A 74 12.88 6.86 -4.52
N GLY A 75 12.88 5.69 -3.85
CA GLY A 75 12.77 5.57 -2.40
C GLY A 75 11.34 5.59 -1.86
N LEU A 76 10.33 5.84 -2.70
CA LEU A 76 8.93 5.76 -2.30
C LEU A 76 8.43 4.32 -2.38
N TYR A 77 7.53 3.95 -1.47
CA TYR A 77 6.78 2.70 -1.54
C TYR A 77 5.63 2.87 -2.54
N ILE A 78 5.54 1.99 -3.52
CA ILE A 78 4.50 1.98 -4.55
C ILE A 78 3.56 0.83 -4.25
N PHE A 79 2.26 1.10 -4.17
CA PHE A 79 1.22 0.13 -3.86
C PHE A 79 -0.06 0.46 -4.63
N ALA A 80 -1.04 -0.44 -4.58
CA ALA A 80 -2.28 -0.29 -5.32
C ALA A 80 -3.48 -0.78 -4.52
N ASP A 81 -4.67 -0.62 -5.10
CA ASP A 81 -5.89 -1.28 -4.67
C ASP A 81 -6.43 -2.15 -5.81
N PHE A 82 -6.75 -3.39 -5.46
CA PHE A 82 -7.23 -4.38 -6.43
C PHE A 82 -8.55 -3.96 -7.08
N VAL A 83 -9.48 -3.40 -6.28
CA VAL A 83 -10.85 -3.12 -6.73
C VAL A 83 -10.94 -1.80 -7.48
N SER A 84 -10.33 -0.75 -6.93
CA SER A 84 -10.41 0.59 -7.52
C SER A 84 -9.44 0.80 -8.69
N GLY A 85 -8.39 -0.01 -8.80
CA GLY A 85 -7.32 0.14 -9.79
C GLY A 85 -6.47 1.38 -9.58
N ARG A 86 -6.52 1.98 -8.38
CA ARG A 86 -5.65 3.10 -8.00
C ARG A 86 -4.25 2.60 -7.70
N ILE A 87 -3.27 3.40 -8.05
CA ILE A 87 -1.87 3.22 -7.67
C ILE A 87 -1.43 4.47 -6.91
N TRP A 88 -0.74 4.25 -5.80
CA TRP A 88 -0.22 5.32 -4.95
C TRP A 88 1.28 5.17 -4.73
N SER A 89 1.88 6.26 -4.29
CA SER A 89 3.20 6.29 -3.68
C SER A 89 3.12 6.84 -2.26
N ALA A 90 3.97 6.35 -1.38
CA ALA A 90 4.14 6.87 -0.03
C ALA A 90 5.61 6.89 0.37
N PRO A 91 6.09 7.93 1.08
CA PRO A 91 7.40 7.89 1.70
C PRO A 91 7.42 6.81 2.78
N LEU A 92 8.59 6.19 3.01
CA LEU A 92 8.75 5.29 4.14
C LEU A 92 8.67 6.06 5.45
N PRO A 93 8.09 5.47 6.51
CA PRO A 93 7.97 6.15 7.79
C PRO A 93 9.35 6.42 8.41
N SER A 94 9.41 7.47 9.20
CA SER A 94 10.58 7.84 10.00
C SER A 94 10.20 7.99 11.47
N THR A 95 11.18 8.16 12.35
CA THR A 95 10.92 8.43 13.77
C THR A 95 10.14 9.73 14.00
N LYS A 96 10.26 10.71 13.08
CA LYS A 96 9.55 11.99 13.15
C LYS A 96 8.18 11.95 12.47
N SER A 97 7.96 11.01 11.54
CA SER A 97 6.72 10.85 10.78
C SER A 97 6.40 9.36 10.68
N PRO A 98 5.77 8.78 11.71
CA PRO A 98 5.43 7.35 11.74
C PRO A 98 4.30 6.99 10.77
N VAL A 99 3.44 7.94 10.44
CA VAL A 99 2.37 7.81 9.44
C VAL A 99 2.73 8.63 8.21
N SER A 100 2.57 8.05 7.04
CA SER A 100 2.89 8.68 5.76
C SER A 100 1.63 9.02 4.98
N ALA A 101 1.56 10.24 4.47
CA ALA A 101 0.57 10.59 3.47
C ALA A 101 0.91 9.84 2.17
N HIS A 102 -0.10 9.27 1.54
CA HIS A 102 0.04 8.67 0.22
C HIS A 102 -0.44 9.63 -0.87
N VAL A 103 0.20 9.54 -2.04
CA VAL A 103 -0.11 10.37 -3.20
C VAL A 103 -0.58 9.47 -4.33
N GLN A 104 -1.76 9.71 -4.86
CA GLN A 104 -2.29 8.96 -5.99
C GLN A 104 -1.48 9.27 -7.26
N LEU A 105 -0.92 8.25 -7.86
CA LEU A 105 -0.21 8.32 -9.14
C LEU A 105 -1.16 8.19 -10.33
N GLY A 106 -2.26 7.47 -10.14
CA GLY A 106 -3.29 7.30 -11.15
C GLY A 106 -4.36 6.29 -10.74
N GLN A 107 -5.41 6.21 -11.58
CA GLN A 107 -6.45 5.20 -11.50
C GLN A 107 -6.67 4.63 -12.91
N PHE A 108 -6.53 3.32 -13.06
CA PHE A 108 -6.34 2.71 -14.37
C PHE A 108 -7.49 1.79 -14.81
N GLY A 109 -8.56 1.68 -14.02
CA GLY A 109 -9.72 0.82 -14.33
C GLY A 109 -9.31 -0.65 -14.51
N ARG A 110 -8.37 -1.13 -13.71
CA ARG A 110 -7.81 -2.48 -13.77
C ARG A 110 -7.88 -3.15 -12.41
N LEU A 111 -7.98 -4.47 -12.39
CA LEU A 111 -7.89 -5.27 -11.19
C LEU A 111 -6.41 -5.62 -10.93
N ILE A 112 -5.73 -4.78 -10.14
CA ILE A 112 -4.29 -4.94 -9.89
C ILE A 112 -4.08 -5.96 -8.77
N SER A 113 -3.70 -7.18 -9.14
CA SER A 113 -3.58 -8.30 -8.19
C SER A 113 -2.21 -8.46 -7.57
N SER A 114 -1.16 -7.92 -8.18
CA SER A 114 0.21 -8.06 -7.67
C SER A 114 1.16 -7.07 -8.33
N PHE A 115 2.35 -6.96 -7.77
CA PHE A 115 3.50 -6.27 -8.33
C PHE A 115 4.66 -7.24 -8.58
N GLY A 116 5.51 -6.88 -9.53
CA GLY A 116 6.79 -7.51 -9.77
C GLY A 116 7.88 -6.45 -9.95
N GLN A 117 9.10 -6.77 -9.58
CA GLN A 117 10.26 -5.90 -9.78
C GLN A 117 11.33 -6.66 -10.55
N ALA A 118 11.82 -6.05 -11.64
CA ALA A 118 12.98 -6.54 -12.36
C ALA A 118 14.30 -6.13 -11.67
N ASP A 119 15.41 -6.74 -12.07
CA ASP A 119 16.74 -6.49 -11.49
C ASP A 119 17.20 -5.03 -11.64
N ASP A 120 16.76 -4.33 -12.69
CA ASP A 120 17.03 -2.91 -12.92
C ASP A 120 16.15 -1.97 -12.09
N GLY A 121 15.28 -2.53 -11.23
CA GLY A 121 14.32 -1.80 -10.40
C GLY A 121 13.04 -1.36 -11.12
N THR A 122 12.86 -1.75 -12.38
CA THR A 122 11.60 -1.52 -13.11
C THR A 122 10.45 -2.25 -12.40
N LEU A 123 9.33 -1.55 -12.20
CA LEU A 123 8.13 -2.15 -11.61
C LEU A 123 7.12 -2.54 -12.68
N TYR A 124 6.47 -3.66 -12.41
CA TYR A 124 5.34 -4.18 -13.17
C TYR A 124 4.13 -4.37 -12.25
N VAL A 125 2.94 -4.27 -12.81
CA VAL A 125 1.68 -4.66 -12.16
C VAL A 125 1.04 -5.78 -12.96
N LEU A 126 0.35 -6.68 -12.26
CA LEU A 126 -0.42 -7.75 -12.88
C LEU A 126 -1.90 -7.36 -12.94
N ASP A 127 -2.43 -7.26 -14.16
CA ASP A 127 -3.86 -7.06 -14.41
C ASP A 127 -4.57 -8.42 -14.38
N PHE A 128 -5.29 -8.69 -13.31
CA PHE A 128 -5.99 -9.96 -13.09
C PHE A 128 -7.02 -10.24 -14.19
N ALA A 129 -7.79 -9.22 -14.59
CA ALA A 129 -8.86 -9.38 -15.55
C ALA A 129 -8.36 -9.65 -16.98
N LYS A 130 -7.18 -9.15 -17.32
CA LYS A 130 -6.60 -9.29 -18.67
C LYS A 130 -5.51 -10.36 -18.75
N GLY A 131 -5.07 -10.91 -17.61
CA GLY A 131 -3.94 -11.84 -17.58
C GLY A 131 -2.66 -11.22 -18.12
N ALA A 132 -2.42 -9.94 -17.85
CA ALA A 132 -1.33 -9.17 -18.44
C ALA A 132 -0.38 -8.61 -17.38
N ALA A 133 0.92 -8.59 -17.68
CA ALA A 133 1.91 -7.83 -16.92
C ALA A 133 2.14 -6.49 -17.62
N LEU A 134 1.98 -5.40 -16.88
CA LEU A 134 2.09 -4.03 -17.38
C LEU A 134 3.24 -3.31 -16.69
N LYS A 135 4.09 -2.69 -17.48
CA LYS A 135 5.21 -1.88 -16.97
C LYS A 135 4.71 -0.54 -16.46
N ILE A 136 5.19 -0.14 -15.29
CA ILE A 136 4.99 1.24 -14.78
C ILE A 136 6.00 2.15 -15.48
N VAL A 137 5.49 3.19 -16.12
CA VAL A 137 6.29 4.20 -16.84
C VAL A 137 5.88 5.61 -16.41
N ALA A 138 6.77 6.59 -16.58
CA ALA A 138 6.40 7.98 -16.42
C ALA A 138 5.34 8.36 -17.47
N SER A 139 4.37 9.20 -17.09
CA SER A 139 3.48 9.81 -18.07
C SER A 139 4.31 10.73 -18.98
N SER A 140 4.16 10.58 -20.29
CA SER A 140 4.66 11.62 -21.23
C SER A 140 3.85 12.88 -20.94
N SER A 141 4.55 13.93 -20.47
CA SER A 141 3.96 15.29 -20.45
C SER A 141 3.72 15.69 -21.91
N ASN A 142 2.48 15.83 -22.30
CA ASN A 142 2.11 16.53 -23.55
C ASN A 142 2.24 18.02 -23.33
#